data_9a6dae9ba442fd4c0c89c249a0cb534e
#
_entry.id   9a6dae9ba442fd4c0c89c249a0cb534e
#
_cell.length_a   1.000
_cell.length_b   1.000
_cell.length_c   1.000
_cell.angle_alpha   90.00
_cell.angle_beta   90.00
_cell.angle_gamma   90.00
#
_symmetry.space_group_name_H-M   'P 1'
#
loop_
_entity.id
_entity.type
_entity.pdbx_description
1 polymer ?
#
loop_
_entity_poly.entity_id
_entity_poly.type
_entity_poly.pdbx_seq_one_letter_code
_entity_poly.pdbx_strand_id
1 'polypeptide(L)'
;MLLPLLLSLLLCTACRAPVELPGPSVQQYAAEGGVTVMDVRFPVPAIGSLLWYRAVLPSAAPGERLPVLYLLHGAQSNPAELEQRAAVIKLAAAERLIVIMPEGRNSYYTNARLRRRARWEDAMTQDLLRDVESRFAVLPGREHRGIAGLSMGGYGAVKLALKHPELYGFAGSMSGAFDVTRRPASLKRWEQTLRLWRIFGARQSRREDEDIFALLARTQGLQSVAWFQSCGMRDPLYPVNARFTREMHARSVPFDAVTTPGFHDWLTWETTMPQLFKSAGESLR
;
A
#
# COMPACT_ATOMS: atom_id res chain seq x y z
N MET A 1 49.78 -20.16 -49.33
CA MET A 1 49.07 -18.90 -49.56
C MET A 1 47.75 -18.97 -48.85
N LEU A 2 47.65 -18.38 -47.66
CA LEU A 2 46.42 -18.34 -46.85
C LEU A 2 45.93 -16.91 -46.83
N LEU A 3 44.74 -16.65 -47.37
CA LEU A 3 44.03 -15.37 -47.33
C LEU A 3 43.28 -15.27 -45.99
N PRO A 4 43.36 -14.16 -45.23
CA PRO A 4 42.48 -13.95 -44.09
C PRO A 4 41.17 -13.27 -44.55
N LEU A 5 40.04 -13.90 -44.20
CA LEU A 5 38.70 -13.29 -44.25
C LEU A 5 38.59 -12.22 -43.17
N LEU A 6 38.51 -10.97 -43.58
CA LEU A 6 38.10 -9.86 -42.74
C LEU A 6 36.57 -9.88 -42.56
N LEU A 7 36.10 -10.24 -41.38
CA LEU A 7 34.69 -10.12 -41.00
C LEU A 7 34.45 -8.70 -40.47
N SER A 8 33.91 -7.84 -41.32
CA SER A 8 33.47 -6.49 -40.90
C SER A 8 32.18 -6.58 -40.10
N LEU A 9 32.27 -6.44 -38.78
CA LEU A 9 31.13 -6.21 -37.87
C LEU A 9 30.59 -4.80 -38.15
N LEU A 10 29.51 -4.69 -38.88
CA LEU A 10 28.66 -3.50 -38.95
C LEU A 10 27.90 -3.38 -37.61
N LEU A 11 28.43 -2.58 -36.69
CA LEU A 11 27.69 -2.11 -35.50
C LEU A 11 26.59 -1.15 -35.96
N CYS A 12 25.41 -1.68 -36.16
CA CYS A 12 24.20 -0.88 -36.37
C CYS A 12 23.81 -0.25 -35.05
N THR A 13 24.35 0.91 -34.72
CA THR A 13 23.86 1.78 -33.66
C THR A 13 22.56 2.43 -34.12
N ALA A 14 21.47 1.67 -34.11
CA ALA A 14 20.15 2.26 -34.12
C ALA A 14 19.96 3.01 -32.80
N CYS A 15 20.25 4.31 -32.81
CA CYS A 15 19.77 5.23 -31.80
C CYS A 15 18.24 5.11 -31.74
N ARG A 16 17.71 4.27 -30.83
CA ARG A 16 16.32 4.36 -30.45
C ARG A 16 16.16 5.74 -29.82
N ALA A 17 15.39 6.62 -30.48
CA ALA A 17 14.91 7.83 -29.83
C ALA A 17 14.37 7.46 -28.43
N PRO A 18 14.69 8.27 -27.42
CA PRO A 18 14.14 8.02 -26.08
C PRO A 18 12.62 8.01 -26.23
N VAL A 19 11.99 6.89 -25.83
CA VAL A 19 10.54 6.84 -25.69
C VAL A 19 10.21 7.86 -24.61
N GLU A 20 9.70 9.02 -25.02
CA GLU A 20 9.18 9.99 -24.07
C GLU A 20 8.06 9.30 -23.30
N LEU A 21 8.34 8.99 -22.02
CA LEU A 21 7.30 8.52 -21.12
C LEU A 21 6.29 9.67 -21.01
N PRO A 22 4.98 9.37 -21.13
CA PRO A 22 3.97 10.41 -20.98
C PRO A 22 4.20 11.13 -19.64
N GLY A 23 4.24 12.46 -19.69
CA GLY A 23 4.47 13.31 -18.53
C GLY A 23 3.44 13.12 -17.43
N PRO A 24 3.58 13.81 -16.28
CA PRO A 24 2.56 13.86 -15.24
C PRO A 24 1.22 14.28 -15.85
N SER A 25 0.15 13.58 -15.49
CA SER A 25 -1.18 13.86 -16.03
C SER A 25 -2.25 13.65 -14.95
N VAL A 26 -3.36 14.37 -15.09
CA VAL A 26 -4.54 14.25 -14.21
C VAL A 26 -5.75 14.01 -15.11
N GLN A 27 -6.51 12.97 -14.81
CA GLN A 27 -7.80 12.71 -15.43
C GLN A 27 -8.86 12.73 -14.33
N GLN A 28 -9.86 13.61 -14.49
CA GLN A 28 -10.93 13.79 -13.51
C GLN A 28 -12.23 13.16 -14.02
N TYR A 29 -12.96 12.55 -13.10
CA TYR A 29 -14.28 11.97 -13.32
C TYR A 29 -15.26 12.55 -12.31
N ALA A 30 -16.46 12.86 -12.73
CA ALA A 30 -17.55 13.16 -11.83
C ALA A 30 -18.09 11.85 -11.23
N ALA A 31 -18.33 11.82 -9.92
CA ALA A 31 -18.98 10.72 -9.24
C ALA A 31 -20.29 11.20 -8.59
N GLU A 32 -21.15 10.26 -8.21
CA GLU A 32 -22.41 10.57 -7.53
C GLU A 32 -22.17 11.28 -6.18
N GLY A 33 -23.15 12.10 -5.75
CA GLY A 33 -23.13 12.74 -4.43
C GLY A 33 -22.10 13.85 -4.25
N GLY A 34 -21.66 14.50 -5.34
CA GLY A 34 -20.69 15.61 -5.27
C GLY A 34 -19.26 15.17 -4.97
N VAL A 35 -18.95 13.89 -5.11
CA VAL A 35 -17.59 13.35 -4.98
C VAL A 35 -16.86 13.52 -6.31
N THR A 36 -15.58 13.88 -6.24
CA THR A 36 -14.69 13.91 -7.39
C THR A 36 -13.72 12.72 -7.34
N VAL A 37 -13.60 11.99 -8.43
CA VAL A 37 -12.60 10.92 -8.60
C VAL A 37 -11.55 11.40 -9.60
N MET A 38 -10.28 11.21 -9.27
CA MET A 38 -9.17 11.64 -10.12
C MET A 38 -8.12 10.53 -10.25
N ASP A 39 -7.68 10.24 -11.47
CA ASP A 39 -6.48 9.45 -11.73
C ASP A 39 -5.30 10.39 -11.95
N VAL A 40 -4.31 10.30 -11.10
CA VAL A 40 -3.13 11.18 -11.10
C VAL A 40 -1.88 10.37 -11.41
N ARG A 41 -1.18 10.75 -12.47
CA ARG A 41 0.18 10.26 -12.76
C ARG A 41 1.20 11.26 -12.23
N PHE A 42 2.15 10.78 -11.45
CA PHE A 42 3.13 11.63 -10.78
C PHE A 42 4.53 11.02 -10.84
N PRO A 43 5.58 11.84 -10.81
CA PRO A 43 6.95 11.36 -10.78
C PRO A 43 7.29 10.74 -9.43
N VAL A 44 7.96 9.59 -9.47
CA VAL A 44 8.40 8.87 -8.27
C VAL A 44 9.91 8.65 -8.33
N PRO A 45 10.71 9.59 -7.85
CA PRO A 45 12.17 9.51 -7.82
C PRO A 45 12.71 8.24 -7.19
N ALA A 46 12.08 7.78 -6.12
CA ALA A 46 12.46 6.56 -5.41
C ALA A 46 12.44 5.30 -6.31
N ILE A 47 11.63 5.30 -7.37
CA ILE A 47 11.53 4.20 -8.33
C ILE A 47 12.15 4.56 -9.68
N GLY A 48 12.37 5.85 -9.94
CA GLY A 48 12.86 6.37 -11.21
C GLY A 48 11.85 6.21 -12.35
N SER A 49 10.55 6.36 -12.07
CA SER A 49 9.45 6.17 -13.02
C SER A 49 8.24 7.00 -12.62
N LEU A 50 7.27 7.10 -13.51
CA LEU A 50 5.93 7.56 -13.16
C LEU A 50 5.15 6.40 -12.51
N LEU A 51 4.44 6.70 -11.44
CA LEU A 51 3.35 5.89 -10.93
C LEU A 51 2.04 6.66 -11.06
N TRP A 52 0.95 5.99 -10.73
CA TRP A 52 -0.34 6.62 -10.65
C TRP A 52 -1.05 6.26 -9.35
N TYR A 53 -1.99 7.10 -8.96
CA TYR A 53 -2.94 6.79 -7.90
C TYR A 53 -4.32 7.28 -8.28
N ARG A 54 -5.36 6.68 -7.73
CA ARG A 54 -6.72 7.19 -7.76
C ARG A 54 -7.01 7.92 -6.47
N ALA A 55 -7.50 9.16 -6.61
CA ALA A 55 -7.96 9.98 -5.50
C ALA A 55 -9.49 10.05 -5.53
N VAL A 56 -10.12 9.86 -4.37
CA VAL A 56 -11.55 10.10 -4.13
C VAL A 56 -11.66 11.27 -3.18
N LEU A 57 -12.28 12.35 -3.65
CA LEU A 57 -12.36 13.64 -2.98
C LEU A 57 -13.81 13.94 -2.63
N PRO A 58 -14.24 13.84 -1.36
CA PRO A 58 -15.56 14.28 -0.94
C PRO A 58 -15.74 15.78 -1.16
N SER A 59 -17.01 16.23 -1.31
CA SER A 59 -17.33 17.65 -1.31
C SER A 59 -16.86 18.31 -0.03
N ALA A 60 -16.19 19.46 -0.17
CA ALA A 60 -15.69 20.27 0.92
C ALA A 60 -16.08 21.73 0.67
N ALA A 61 -16.26 22.51 1.74
CA ALA A 61 -16.48 23.95 1.63
C ALA A 61 -15.22 24.65 1.07
N PRO A 62 -15.35 25.84 0.46
CA PRO A 62 -14.18 26.60 0.01
C PRO A 62 -13.18 26.83 1.13
N GLY A 63 -11.94 26.39 0.91
CA GLY A 63 -10.85 26.48 1.91
C GLY A 63 -10.85 25.40 2.98
N GLU A 64 -11.84 24.55 3.03
CA GLU A 64 -11.87 23.42 3.96
C GLU A 64 -10.81 22.36 3.59
N ARG A 65 -10.15 21.85 4.62
CA ARG A 65 -9.20 20.71 4.51
C ARG A 65 -9.81 19.47 5.16
N LEU A 66 -9.55 18.31 4.58
CA LEU A 66 -10.06 17.04 5.09
C LEU A 66 -8.91 16.11 5.47
N PRO A 67 -9.14 15.17 6.41
CA PRO A 67 -8.18 14.11 6.69
C PRO A 67 -8.02 13.18 5.48
N VAL A 68 -6.89 12.47 5.42
CA VAL A 68 -6.55 11.60 4.29
C VAL A 68 -6.32 10.16 4.73
N LEU A 69 -6.90 9.22 3.99
CA LEU A 69 -6.66 7.78 4.12
C LEU A 69 -5.96 7.25 2.86
N TYR A 70 -4.76 6.73 3.02
CA TYR A 70 -4.05 5.97 1.98
C TYR A 70 -4.53 4.51 2.03
N LEU A 71 -5.20 4.04 0.97
CA LEU A 71 -5.79 2.70 0.91
C LEU A 71 -5.03 1.82 -0.09
N LEU A 72 -4.31 0.84 0.42
CA LEU A 72 -3.36 0.01 -0.32
C LEU A 72 -4.03 -1.26 -0.87
N HIS A 73 -3.89 -1.52 -2.18
CA HIS A 73 -4.46 -2.69 -2.83
C HIS A 73 -3.69 -3.99 -2.53
N GLY A 74 -4.36 -5.12 -2.74
CA GLY A 74 -3.78 -6.46 -2.61
C GLY A 74 -2.82 -6.82 -3.77
N ALA A 75 -2.19 -8.00 -3.66
CA ALA A 75 -1.38 -8.52 -4.76
C ALA A 75 -2.24 -8.81 -6.00
N GLN A 76 -1.70 -8.53 -7.18
CA GLN A 76 -2.37 -8.71 -8.48
C GLN A 76 -3.62 -7.84 -8.69
N SER A 77 -3.80 -6.81 -7.88
CA SER A 77 -4.85 -5.79 -7.98
C SER A 77 -4.25 -4.42 -8.36
N ASN A 78 -5.07 -3.40 -8.43
CA ASN A 78 -4.71 -2.03 -8.77
C ASN A 78 -5.69 -1.02 -8.12
N PRO A 79 -5.40 0.29 -8.18
CA PRO A 79 -6.25 1.32 -7.59
C PRO A 79 -7.69 1.35 -8.10
N ALA A 80 -7.91 1.10 -9.40
CA ALA A 80 -9.24 1.14 -10.00
C ALA A 80 -10.12 -0.03 -9.54
N GLU A 81 -9.57 -1.23 -9.46
CA GLU A 81 -10.30 -2.40 -8.94
C GLU A 81 -10.67 -2.19 -7.47
N LEU A 82 -9.77 -1.63 -6.67
CA LEU A 82 -10.01 -1.36 -5.26
C LEU A 82 -11.19 -0.39 -5.07
N GLU A 83 -11.24 0.69 -5.85
CA GLU A 83 -12.35 1.67 -5.81
C GLU A 83 -13.68 1.03 -6.22
N GLN A 84 -13.72 0.31 -7.35
CA GLN A 84 -14.94 -0.26 -7.91
C GLN A 84 -15.58 -1.30 -6.97
N ARG A 85 -14.77 -2.13 -6.31
CA ARG A 85 -15.29 -3.20 -5.46
C ARG A 85 -15.58 -2.77 -4.03
N ALA A 86 -14.84 -1.84 -3.47
CA ALA A 86 -14.88 -1.54 -2.04
C ALA A 86 -15.87 -0.42 -1.66
N ALA A 87 -16.74 0.00 -2.56
CA ALA A 87 -17.67 1.13 -2.35
C ALA A 87 -16.99 2.40 -1.80
N VAL A 88 -15.72 2.62 -2.15
CA VAL A 88 -14.84 3.66 -1.59
C VAL A 88 -15.47 5.04 -1.73
N ILE A 89 -16.12 5.34 -2.84
CA ILE A 89 -16.78 6.64 -3.08
C ILE A 89 -17.81 6.96 -1.99
N LYS A 90 -18.70 6.02 -1.69
CA LYS A 90 -19.74 6.20 -0.67
C LYS A 90 -19.14 6.33 0.73
N LEU A 91 -18.18 5.50 1.04
CA LEU A 91 -17.52 5.49 2.35
C LEU A 91 -16.67 6.74 2.57
N ALA A 92 -15.94 7.20 1.56
CA ALA A 92 -15.17 8.45 1.59
C ALA A 92 -16.09 9.66 1.86
N ALA A 93 -17.23 9.71 1.19
CA ALA A 93 -18.24 10.77 1.41
C ALA A 93 -18.81 10.73 2.83
N ALA A 94 -19.23 9.55 3.30
CA ALA A 94 -19.85 9.37 4.61
C ALA A 94 -18.92 9.76 5.76
N GLU A 95 -17.64 9.38 5.67
CA GLU A 95 -16.65 9.65 6.70
C GLU A 95 -15.86 10.95 6.46
N ARG A 96 -16.12 11.67 5.35
CA ARG A 96 -15.44 12.91 4.96
C ARG A 96 -13.91 12.73 4.88
N LEU A 97 -13.47 11.64 4.28
CA LEU A 97 -12.06 11.29 4.09
C LEU A 97 -11.65 11.49 2.63
N ILE A 98 -10.58 12.21 2.37
CA ILE A 98 -9.86 12.08 1.10
C ILE A 98 -9.25 10.69 1.07
N VAL A 99 -9.54 9.89 0.02
CA VAL A 99 -8.98 8.54 -0.10
C VAL A 99 -8.02 8.50 -1.27
N ILE A 100 -6.79 8.11 -1.00
CA ILE A 100 -5.72 7.96 -1.98
C ILE A 100 -5.39 6.48 -2.14
N MET A 101 -5.59 5.95 -3.33
CA MET A 101 -5.30 4.55 -3.67
C MET A 101 -4.09 4.50 -4.62
N PRO A 102 -2.87 4.29 -4.13
CA PRO A 102 -1.68 4.26 -4.97
C PRO A 102 -1.48 2.91 -5.67
N GLU A 103 -0.90 2.94 -6.88
CA GLU A 103 -0.36 1.75 -7.52
C GLU A 103 0.86 1.24 -6.74
N GLY A 104 0.77 0.01 -6.28
CA GLY A 104 1.82 -0.66 -5.52
C GLY A 104 2.44 -1.86 -6.23
N ARG A 105 1.89 -2.24 -7.40
CA ARG A 105 2.23 -3.50 -8.11
C ARG A 105 2.24 -4.69 -7.13
N ASN A 106 3.17 -5.62 -7.30
CA ASN A 106 3.36 -6.75 -6.37
C ASN A 106 4.60 -6.54 -5.48
N SER A 107 4.79 -5.32 -4.97
CA SER A 107 6.01 -4.87 -4.26
C SER A 107 5.99 -5.16 -2.76
N TYR A 108 4.84 -5.50 -2.19
CA TYR A 108 4.62 -5.51 -0.75
C TYR A 108 4.96 -4.15 -0.08
N TYR A 109 4.93 -3.07 -0.88
CA TYR A 109 5.25 -1.71 -0.42
C TYR A 109 6.60 -1.62 0.31
N THR A 110 7.59 -2.38 -0.19
CA THR A 110 8.89 -2.62 0.45
C THR A 110 10.04 -2.18 -0.46
N ASN A 111 11.05 -1.54 0.09
CA ASN A 111 12.29 -1.25 -0.61
C ASN A 111 13.00 -2.55 -0.95
N ALA A 112 12.95 -2.96 -2.22
CA ALA A 112 13.45 -4.26 -2.64
C ALA A 112 14.97 -4.38 -2.44
N ARG A 113 15.40 -5.43 -1.74
CA ARG A 113 16.81 -5.62 -1.40
C ARG A 113 17.71 -5.92 -2.59
N LEU A 114 17.17 -6.62 -3.60
CA LEU A 114 17.95 -6.99 -4.79
C LEU A 114 17.70 -6.09 -6.00
N ARG A 115 16.92 -5.02 -5.85
CA ARG A 115 16.61 -4.06 -6.91
C ARG A 115 16.73 -2.63 -6.39
N ARG A 116 17.88 -2.00 -6.54
CA ARG A 116 18.18 -0.66 -6.01
C ARG A 116 17.16 0.42 -6.42
N ARG A 117 16.54 0.31 -7.59
CA ARG A 117 15.52 1.25 -8.11
C ARG A 117 14.09 0.86 -7.76
N ALA A 118 13.85 -0.16 -6.94
CA ALA A 118 12.53 -0.56 -6.50
C ALA A 118 12.31 -0.18 -5.02
N ARG A 119 12.38 1.10 -4.73
CA ARG A 119 12.26 1.69 -3.39
C ARG A 119 10.80 2.06 -3.11
N TRP A 120 9.95 1.04 -2.99
CA TRP A 120 8.51 1.23 -2.85
C TRP A 120 8.08 1.80 -1.49
N GLU A 121 8.82 1.54 -0.43
CA GLU A 121 8.59 2.16 0.88
C GLU A 121 8.80 3.68 0.79
N ASP A 122 9.93 4.11 0.23
CA ASP A 122 10.23 5.53 0.04
C ASP A 122 9.22 6.20 -0.91
N ALA A 123 8.80 5.48 -1.96
CA ALA A 123 7.76 5.96 -2.85
C ALA A 123 6.45 6.27 -2.12
N MET A 124 6.05 5.41 -1.15
CA MET A 124 4.82 5.59 -0.37
C MET A 124 4.96 6.62 0.75
N THR A 125 6.11 6.66 1.43
CA THR A 125 6.31 7.50 2.63
C THR A 125 6.88 8.89 2.33
N GLN A 126 7.40 9.11 1.12
CA GLN A 126 8.01 10.38 0.73
C GLN A 126 7.39 10.97 -0.54
N ASP A 127 7.51 10.26 -1.67
CA ASP A 127 7.11 10.81 -2.97
C ASP A 127 5.58 11.00 -3.06
N LEU A 128 4.81 9.97 -2.66
CA LEU A 128 3.35 10.01 -2.67
C LEU A 128 2.81 11.05 -1.68
N LEU A 129 3.32 11.09 -0.44
CA LEU A 129 2.85 12.04 0.56
C LEU A 129 3.06 13.48 0.07
N ARG A 130 4.26 13.77 -0.47
CA ARG A 130 4.58 15.10 -1.01
C ARG A 130 3.67 15.50 -2.18
N ASP A 131 3.40 14.59 -3.12
CA ASP A 131 2.52 14.88 -4.27
C ASP A 131 1.09 15.15 -3.80
N VAL A 132 0.56 14.31 -2.92
CA VAL A 132 -0.81 14.44 -2.36
C VAL A 132 -0.98 15.75 -1.58
N GLU A 133 -0.05 16.07 -0.69
CA GLU A 133 -0.10 17.30 0.13
C GLU A 133 0.06 18.58 -0.70
N SER A 134 0.78 18.51 -1.81
CA SER A 134 0.92 19.64 -2.74
C SER A 134 -0.31 19.87 -3.60
N ARG A 135 -1.12 18.82 -3.81
CA ARG A 135 -2.19 18.79 -4.80
C ARG A 135 -3.58 18.98 -4.19
N PHE A 136 -3.79 18.43 -3.00
CA PHE A 136 -5.11 18.39 -2.37
C PHE A 136 -5.16 19.14 -1.05
N ALA A 137 -6.34 19.62 -0.68
CA ALA A 137 -6.59 20.31 0.58
C ALA A 137 -6.69 19.28 1.73
N VAL A 138 -5.58 18.62 2.05
CA VAL A 138 -5.48 17.69 3.17
C VAL A 138 -5.12 18.42 4.47
N LEU A 139 -5.67 17.96 5.60
CA LEU A 139 -5.26 18.43 6.92
C LEU A 139 -3.80 18.04 7.18
N PRO A 140 -2.97 18.95 7.70
CA PRO A 140 -1.59 18.67 8.04
C PRO A 140 -1.51 17.80 9.30
N GLY A 141 -0.36 17.15 9.48
CA GLY A 141 -0.08 16.35 10.69
C GLY A 141 -0.42 14.86 10.52
N ARG A 142 0.25 14.06 11.34
CA ARG A 142 0.07 12.62 11.35
C ARG A 142 -1.31 12.19 11.88
N GLU A 143 -1.86 12.97 12.79
CA GLU A 143 -3.16 12.76 13.42
C GLU A 143 -4.32 12.78 12.41
N HIS A 144 -4.13 13.40 11.25
CA HIS A 144 -5.09 13.48 10.15
C HIS A 144 -4.70 12.61 8.96
N ARG A 145 -3.69 11.75 9.11
CA ARG A 145 -3.21 10.84 8.05
C ARG A 145 -3.31 9.39 8.48
N GLY A 146 -4.13 8.63 7.75
CA GLY A 146 -4.30 7.20 7.94
C GLY A 146 -3.70 6.39 6.79
N ILE A 147 -3.36 5.14 7.08
CA ILE A 147 -2.95 4.15 6.09
C ILE A 147 -3.68 2.83 6.34
N ALA A 148 -4.27 2.25 5.31
CA ALA A 148 -4.96 0.98 5.42
C ALA A 148 -4.77 0.15 4.15
N GLY A 149 -5.18 -1.12 4.18
CA GLY A 149 -5.16 -1.93 2.98
C GLY A 149 -5.62 -3.37 3.21
N LEU A 150 -5.69 -4.12 2.11
CA LEU A 150 -6.10 -5.53 2.14
C LEU A 150 -4.96 -6.45 1.67
N SER A 151 -4.85 -7.63 2.29
CA SER A 151 -3.90 -8.68 1.91
C SER A 151 -2.44 -8.16 1.90
N MET A 152 -1.82 -8.06 0.72
CA MET A 152 -0.51 -7.41 0.53
C MET A 152 -0.54 -5.94 1.02
N GLY A 153 -1.63 -5.21 0.75
CA GLY A 153 -1.82 -3.84 1.21
C GLY A 153 -1.98 -3.75 2.72
N GLY A 154 -2.67 -4.71 3.34
CA GLY A 154 -2.79 -4.80 4.79
C GLY A 154 -1.44 -5.03 5.49
N TYR A 155 -0.59 -5.89 4.90
CA TYR A 155 0.80 -6.01 5.32
C TYR A 155 1.56 -4.69 5.16
N GLY A 156 1.44 -4.06 3.99
CA GLY A 156 2.10 -2.78 3.69
C GLY A 156 1.70 -1.69 4.67
N ALA A 157 0.42 -1.52 4.93
CA ALA A 157 -0.11 -0.50 5.84
C ALA A 157 0.42 -0.67 7.27
N VAL A 158 0.31 -1.88 7.84
CA VAL A 158 0.82 -2.16 9.18
C VAL A 158 2.34 -2.01 9.24
N LYS A 159 3.07 -2.53 8.25
CA LYS A 159 4.53 -2.39 8.19
C LYS A 159 4.97 -0.93 8.17
N LEU A 160 4.36 -0.12 7.30
CA LEU A 160 4.72 1.30 7.18
C LEU A 160 4.38 2.08 8.45
N ALA A 161 3.25 1.82 9.09
CA ALA A 161 2.90 2.44 10.36
C ALA A 161 3.83 2.02 11.52
N LEU A 162 4.28 0.77 11.54
CA LEU A 162 5.26 0.31 12.53
C LEU A 162 6.66 0.89 12.32
N LYS A 163 7.07 1.13 11.08
CA LYS A 163 8.39 1.70 10.74
C LYS A 163 8.42 3.21 10.82
N HIS A 164 7.29 3.86 10.57
CA HIS A 164 7.13 5.30 10.47
C HIS A 164 5.93 5.79 11.32
N PRO A 165 5.93 5.55 12.64
CA PRO A 165 4.83 5.95 13.52
C PRO A 165 4.64 7.47 13.56
N GLU A 166 5.66 8.23 13.16
CA GLU A 166 5.60 9.69 13.01
C GLU A 166 4.79 10.16 11.80
N LEU A 167 4.45 9.26 10.87
CA LEU A 167 3.71 9.63 9.66
C LEU A 167 2.20 9.39 9.76
N TYR A 168 1.74 8.46 10.61
CA TYR A 168 0.35 8.01 10.59
C TYR A 168 -0.30 8.04 11.99
N GLY A 169 -1.51 8.60 12.07
CA GLY A 169 -2.37 8.54 13.25
C GLY A 169 -3.29 7.33 13.28
N PHE A 170 -3.52 6.72 12.10
CA PHE A 170 -4.36 5.52 11.95
C PHE A 170 -3.69 4.49 11.05
N ALA A 171 -3.81 3.21 11.40
CA ALA A 171 -3.35 2.09 10.57
C ALA A 171 -4.38 0.95 10.55
N GLY A 172 -4.79 0.53 9.35
CA GLY A 172 -5.81 -0.50 9.16
C GLY A 172 -5.34 -1.67 8.28
N SER A 173 -5.77 -2.89 8.62
CA SER A 173 -5.45 -4.08 7.83
C SER A 173 -6.67 -4.99 7.69
N MET A 174 -6.95 -5.42 6.47
CA MET A 174 -7.90 -6.49 6.18
C MET A 174 -7.16 -7.69 5.62
N SER A 175 -7.23 -8.84 6.33
CA SER A 175 -6.55 -10.08 5.94
C SER A 175 -5.06 -9.90 5.62
N GLY A 176 -4.31 -9.17 6.45
CA GLY A 176 -2.91 -8.80 6.19
C GLY A 176 -1.99 -10.01 6.02
N ALA A 177 -1.12 -9.98 5.00
CA ALA A 177 -0.16 -11.05 4.70
C ALA A 177 1.06 -11.02 5.65
N PHE A 178 0.85 -11.06 6.95
CA PHE A 178 1.86 -10.83 7.99
C PHE A 178 2.94 -11.91 8.10
N ASP A 179 2.73 -13.06 7.45
CA ASP A 179 3.70 -14.16 7.37
C ASP A 179 4.65 -14.08 6.15
N VAL A 180 4.47 -13.09 5.27
CA VAL A 180 5.12 -13.07 3.95
C VAL A 180 6.64 -13.16 4.02
N THR A 181 7.25 -12.56 5.05
CA THR A 181 8.71 -12.59 5.27
C THR A 181 9.20 -13.96 5.76
N ARG A 182 8.33 -14.78 6.32
CA ARG A 182 8.61 -16.10 6.90
C ARG A 182 8.22 -17.26 5.99
N ARG A 183 7.59 -17.00 4.86
CA ARG A 183 7.14 -18.05 3.93
C ARG A 183 8.33 -18.85 3.42
N PRO A 184 8.28 -20.20 3.53
CA PRO A 184 9.35 -21.05 3.03
C PRO A 184 9.43 -20.99 1.50
N ALA A 185 10.61 -21.28 0.97
CA ALA A 185 10.78 -21.51 -0.46
C ALA A 185 9.94 -22.71 -0.92
N SER A 186 9.31 -22.60 -2.08
CA SER A 186 8.47 -23.65 -2.63
C SER A 186 8.78 -23.83 -4.12
N LEU A 187 9.16 -25.06 -4.51
CA LEU A 187 9.34 -25.42 -5.93
C LEU A 187 8.03 -25.35 -6.71
N LYS A 188 6.90 -25.69 -6.08
CA LYS A 188 5.56 -25.58 -6.71
C LYS A 188 5.16 -24.14 -6.97
N ARG A 189 5.74 -23.16 -6.25
CA ARG A 189 5.49 -21.72 -6.36
C ARG A 189 6.80 -20.97 -6.59
N TRP A 190 7.65 -21.49 -7.46
CA TRP A 190 9.00 -20.96 -7.66
C TRP A 190 9.02 -19.48 -8.09
N GLU A 191 8.08 -19.05 -8.94
CA GLU A 191 7.96 -17.65 -9.36
C GLU A 191 7.64 -16.71 -8.17
N GLN A 192 6.71 -17.12 -7.30
CA GLN A 192 6.41 -16.39 -6.08
C GLN A 192 7.62 -16.38 -5.14
N THR A 193 8.30 -17.49 -4.98
CA THR A 193 9.53 -17.61 -4.18
C THR A 193 10.61 -16.67 -4.69
N LEU A 194 10.88 -16.63 -6.00
CA LEU A 194 11.84 -15.73 -6.62
C LEU A 194 11.45 -14.26 -6.44
N ARG A 195 10.16 -13.94 -6.57
CA ARG A 195 9.65 -12.59 -6.32
C ARG A 195 9.92 -12.15 -4.90
N LEU A 196 9.56 -12.97 -3.91
CA LEU A 196 9.78 -12.67 -2.50
C LEU A 196 11.28 -12.55 -2.17
N TRP A 197 12.12 -13.37 -2.78
CA TRP A 197 13.58 -13.24 -2.62
C TRP A 197 14.13 -11.94 -3.18
N ARG A 198 13.60 -11.47 -4.32
CA ARG A 198 14.00 -10.18 -4.90
C ARG A 198 13.60 -9.01 -4.00
N ILE A 199 12.46 -9.10 -3.33
CA ILE A 199 11.95 -8.07 -2.42
C ILE A 199 12.67 -8.14 -1.07
N PHE A 200 12.58 -9.27 -0.37
CA PHE A 200 13.01 -9.42 1.01
C PHE A 200 14.43 -9.98 1.19
N GLY A 201 15.06 -10.48 0.13
CA GLY A 201 16.30 -11.25 0.20
C GLY A 201 16.06 -12.73 0.52
N ALA A 202 17.06 -13.58 0.20
CA ALA A 202 16.95 -15.03 0.37
C ALA A 202 17.10 -15.47 1.83
N ARG A 203 17.91 -14.79 2.64
CA ARG A 203 18.19 -15.14 4.04
C ARG A 203 17.14 -14.54 4.98
N GLN A 204 16.62 -15.34 5.89
CA GLN A 204 15.59 -14.92 6.86
C GLN A 204 16.07 -13.78 7.77
N SER A 205 17.33 -13.80 8.22
CA SER A 205 17.93 -12.73 9.02
C SER A 205 17.94 -11.36 8.34
N ARG A 206 17.86 -11.32 7.01
CA ARG A 206 17.76 -10.06 6.23
C ARG A 206 16.34 -9.53 6.11
N ARG A 207 15.36 -10.25 6.66
CA ARG A 207 13.93 -9.92 6.54
C ARG A 207 13.36 -9.33 7.83
N GLU A 208 14.13 -9.28 8.91
CA GLU A 208 13.67 -8.81 10.22
C GLU A 208 13.18 -7.36 10.20
N ASP A 209 13.79 -6.51 9.36
CA ASP A 209 13.36 -5.13 9.17
C ASP A 209 12.01 -4.98 8.45
N GLU A 210 11.53 -6.07 7.86
CA GLU A 210 10.27 -6.15 7.12
C GLU A 210 9.28 -7.13 7.78
N ASP A 211 9.68 -7.82 8.85
CA ASP A 211 8.85 -8.78 9.57
C ASP A 211 7.96 -8.08 10.58
N ILE A 212 6.63 -8.23 10.43
CA ILE A 212 5.64 -7.54 11.26
C ILE A 212 5.86 -7.81 12.75
N PHE A 213 6.16 -9.03 13.15
CA PHE A 213 6.32 -9.38 14.55
C PHE A 213 7.66 -8.90 15.13
N ALA A 214 8.71 -8.87 14.32
CA ALA A 214 9.98 -8.27 14.71
C ALA A 214 9.87 -6.74 14.84
N LEU A 215 9.14 -6.10 13.92
CA LEU A 215 8.81 -4.68 14.00
C LEU A 215 7.97 -4.37 15.23
N LEU A 216 6.89 -5.11 15.47
CA LEU A 216 6.00 -4.93 16.60
C LEU A 216 6.73 -5.05 17.95
N ALA A 217 7.74 -5.94 18.02
CA ALA A 217 8.52 -6.13 19.24
C ALA A 217 9.44 -4.93 19.59
N ARG A 218 9.83 -4.14 18.59
CA ARG A 218 10.81 -3.04 18.76
C ARG A 218 10.21 -1.63 18.59
N THR A 219 9.02 -1.51 17.98
CA THR A 219 8.39 -0.22 17.77
C THR A 219 7.89 0.36 19.08
N GLN A 220 8.30 1.59 19.37
CA GLN A 220 7.78 2.37 20.48
C GLN A 220 6.60 3.24 20.03
N GLY A 221 5.77 3.67 20.98
CA GLY A 221 4.67 4.58 20.67
C GLY A 221 3.49 3.95 19.90
N LEU A 222 3.32 2.64 19.98
CA LEU A 222 2.19 1.93 19.35
C LEU A 222 0.82 2.50 19.78
N GLN A 223 0.73 3.01 21.02
CA GLN A 223 -0.48 3.61 21.58
C GLN A 223 -0.85 4.96 20.95
N SER A 224 0.10 5.58 20.23
CA SER A 224 -0.14 6.86 19.55
C SER A 224 -0.74 6.70 18.15
N VAL A 225 -0.92 5.47 17.68
CA VAL A 225 -1.58 5.11 16.43
C VAL A 225 -2.89 4.40 16.79
N ALA A 226 -3.99 4.78 16.17
CA ALA A 226 -5.22 4.01 16.23
C ALA A 226 -5.13 2.84 15.23
N TRP A 227 -5.52 1.66 15.65
CA TRP A 227 -5.34 0.45 14.86
C TRP A 227 -6.67 -0.25 14.58
N PHE A 228 -6.80 -0.75 13.36
CA PHE A 228 -7.92 -1.57 12.92
C PHE A 228 -7.43 -2.84 12.25
N GLN A 229 -8.10 -3.97 12.51
CA GLN A 229 -7.88 -5.20 11.74
C GLN A 229 -9.17 -5.95 11.52
N SER A 230 -9.31 -6.53 10.32
CA SER A 230 -10.33 -7.55 10.07
C SER A 230 -9.73 -8.78 9.37
N CYS A 231 -10.33 -9.95 9.61
CA CYS A 231 -9.97 -11.18 8.91
C CYS A 231 -11.11 -12.21 8.95
N GLY A 232 -11.32 -12.92 7.85
CA GLY A 232 -12.23 -14.05 7.80
C GLY A 232 -11.67 -15.27 8.55
N MET A 233 -12.47 -15.99 9.31
CA MET A 233 -12.05 -17.22 10.04
C MET A 233 -11.62 -18.36 9.10
N ARG A 234 -12.11 -18.38 7.85
CA ARG A 234 -11.75 -19.36 6.83
C ARG A 234 -10.66 -18.86 5.88
N ASP A 235 -10.12 -17.66 6.14
CA ASP A 235 -8.99 -17.11 5.41
C ASP A 235 -7.71 -17.89 5.76
N PRO A 236 -6.92 -18.36 4.78
CA PRO A 236 -5.61 -18.99 5.06
C PRO A 236 -4.66 -18.13 5.88
N LEU A 237 -4.85 -16.80 5.90
CA LEU A 237 -4.07 -15.86 6.70
C LEU A 237 -4.65 -15.62 8.10
N TYR A 238 -5.80 -16.24 8.44
CA TYR A 238 -6.41 -16.07 9.75
C TYR A 238 -5.46 -16.38 10.93
N PRO A 239 -4.69 -17.49 10.92
CA PRO A 239 -3.81 -17.79 12.05
C PRO A 239 -2.78 -16.70 12.34
N VAL A 240 -2.20 -16.09 11.29
CA VAL A 240 -1.22 -15.03 11.45
C VAL A 240 -1.86 -13.69 11.83
N ASN A 241 -3.07 -13.40 11.35
CA ASN A 241 -3.85 -12.24 11.75
C ASN A 241 -4.32 -12.35 13.20
N ALA A 242 -4.82 -13.51 13.61
CA ALA A 242 -5.18 -13.78 15.01
C ALA A 242 -3.97 -13.69 15.97
N ARG A 243 -2.77 -14.10 15.51
CA ARG A 243 -1.53 -13.86 16.25
C ARG A 243 -1.27 -12.37 16.43
N PHE A 244 -1.39 -11.57 15.38
CA PHE A 244 -1.18 -10.12 15.45
C PHE A 244 -2.15 -9.49 16.46
N THR A 245 -3.44 -9.84 16.42
CA THR A 245 -4.44 -9.39 17.41
C THR A 245 -4.00 -9.69 18.85
N ARG A 246 -3.58 -10.94 19.13
CA ARG A 246 -3.09 -11.30 20.47
C ARG A 246 -1.87 -10.50 20.91
N GLU A 247 -0.92 -10.26 20.00
CA GLU A 247 0.28 -9.48 20.30
C GLU A 247 -0.03 -8.01 20.58
N MET A 248 -1.03 -7.42 19.91
CA MET A 248 -1.51 -6.06 20.16
C MET A 248 -2.18 -5.96 21.54
N HIS A 249 -3.09 -6.90 21.87
CA HIS A 249 -3.72 -6.95 23.18
C HIS A 249 -2.71 -7.17 24.32
N ALA A 250 -1.73 -8.04 24.13
CA ALA A 250 -0.69 -8.29 25.13
C ALA A 250 0.16 -7.04 25.44
N ARG A 251 0.17 -6.05 24.54
CA ARG A 251 0.85 -4.76 24.71
C ARG A 251 -0.07 -3.64 25.15
N SER A 252 -1.32 -3.94 25.45
CA SER A 252 -2.36 -2.96 25.83
C SER A 252 -2.48 -1.82 24.79
N VAL A 253 -2.32 -2.13 23.50
CA VAL A 253 -2.51 -1.17 22.42
C VAL A 253 -4.00 -1.06 22.13
N PRO A 254 -4.59 0.16 22.06
CA PRO A 254 -5.97 0.36 21.60
C PRO A 254 -6.11 -0.17 20.16
N PHE A 255 -7.10 -1.05 19.93
CA PHE A 255 -7.14 -1.83 18.71
C PHE A 255 -8.53 -2.37 18.40
N ASP A 256 -9.07 -2.01 17.25
CA ASP A 256 -10.33 -2.53 16.75
C ASP A 256 -10.10 -3.82 15.96
N ALA A 257 -10.61 -4.94 16.45
CA ALA A 257 -10.49 -6.23 15.79
C ALA A 257 -11.85 -6.80 15.39
N VAL A 258 -12.03 -7.09 14.10
CA VAL A 258 -13.24 -7.67 13.53
C VAL A 258 -12.95 -9.04 12.92
N THR A 259 -13.71 -10.05 13.34
CA THR A 259 -13.63 -11.40 12.76
C THR A 259 -14.94 -11.76 12.10
N THR A 260 -14.90 -12.27 10.89
CA THR A 260 -16.06 -12.72 10.11
C THR A 260 -15.94 -14.20 9.77
N PRO A 261 -17.03 -14.92 9.43
CA PRO A 261 -16.95 -16.30 8.96
C PRO A 261 -16.42 -16.45 7.54
N GLY A 262 -15.87 -15.38 6.92
CA GLY A 262 -15.47 -15.29 5.51
C GLY A 262 -14.12 -15.92 5.17
N PHE A 263 -13.75 -15.77 3.90
CA PHE A 263 -12.52 -16.27 3.27
C PHE A 263 -11.57 -15.12 2.91
N HIS A 264 -10.49 -15.43 2.15
CA HIS A 264 -9.58 -14.43 1.57
C HIS A 264 -10.15 -13.90 0.25
N ASP A 265 -11.25 -13.18 0.31
CA ASP A 265 -12.01 -12.75 -0.86
C ASP A 265 -12.67 -11.37 -0.68
N TRP A 266 -13.17 -10.85 -1.80
CA TRP A 266 -13.84 -9.56 -1.82
C TRP A 266 -15.09 -9.50 -0.95
N LEU A 267 -15.88 -10.56 -0.87
CA LEU A 267 -17.09 -10.59 -0.05
C LEU A 267 -16.77 -10.33 1.43
N THR A 268 -15.69 -10.93 1.92
CA THR A 268 -15.20 -10.70 3.28
C THR A 268 -14.73 -9.25 3.47
N TRP A 269 -14.00 -8.69 2.53
CA TRP A 269 -13.47 -7.33 2.64
C TRP A 269 -14.57 -6.27 2.48
N GLU A 270 -15.50 -6.45 1.55
CA GLU A 270 -16.68 -5.56 1.38
C GLU A 270 -17.51 -5.48 2.66
N THR A 271 -17.65 -6.59 3.39
CA THR A 271 -18.39 -6.66 4.66
C THR A 271 -17.71 -5.85 5.77
N THR A 272 -16.37 -5.77 5.79
CA THR A 272 -15.61 -5.11 6.86
C THR A 272 -15.07 -3.73 6.51
N MET A 273 -15.11 -3.35 5.21
CA MET A 273 -14.66 -2.04 4.75
C MET A 273 -15.39 -0.86 5.41
N PRO A 274 -16.73 -0.89 5.61
CA PRO A 274 -17.43 0.19 6.29
C PRO A 274 -16.94 0.42 7.73
N GLN A 275 -16.59 -0.65 8.44
CA GLN A 275 -16.06 -0.56 9.80
C GLN A 275 -14.65 0.03 9.82
N LEU A 276 -13.80 -0.35 8.86
CA LEU A 276 -12.47 0.25 8.68
C LEU A 276 -12.57 1.75 8.42
N PHE A 277 -13.46 2.17 7.51
CA PHE A 277 -13.65 3.58 7.18
C PHE A 277 -14.19 4.38 8.36
N LYS A 278 -15.16 3.82 9.10
CA LYS A 278 -15.70 4.43 10.32
C LYS A 278 -14.59 4.63 11.36
N SER A 279 -13.83 3.57 11.67
CA SER A 279 -12.71 3.64 12.62
C SER A 279 -11.65 4.67 12.18
N ALA A 280 -11.33 4.74 10.87
CA ALA A 280 -10.44 5.76 10.32
C ALA A 280 -11.01 7.17 10.48
N GLY A 281 -12.30 7.39 10.12
CA GLY A 281 -12.97 8.68 10.23
C GLY A 281 -13.04 9.19 11.66
N GLU A 282 -13.32 8.33 12.63
CA GLU A 282 -13.33 8.67 14.06
C GLU A 282 -11.95 9.02 14.61
N SER A 283 -10.90 8.36 14.11
CA SER A 283 -9.53 8.51 14.59
C SER A 283 -8.78 9.70 13.98
N LEU A 284 -9.17 10.16 12.79
CA LEU A 284 -8.45 11.18 12.01
C LEU A 284 -9.07 12.59 12.05
N ARG A 285 -10.17 12.76 12.79
CA ARG A 285 -10.86 14.06 12.95
C ARG A 285 -10.15 15.01 13.91
#